data_85305d2cbfdb6a8d0add0e600c8fe709
#
_entry.id   85305d2cbfdb6a8d0add0e600c8fe709
#
_cell.length_a   1.000
_cell.length_b   1.000
_cell.length_c   1.000
_cell.angle_alpha   90.00
_cell.angle_beta   90.00
_cell.angle_gamma   90.00
#
_symmetry.space_group_name_H-M   'P 1'
#
loop_
_entity.id
_entity.type
_entity.pdbx_description
1 polymer ?
#
loop_
_entity_poly.entity_id
_entity_poly.type
_entity_poly.pdbx_seq_one_letter_code
_entity_poly.pdbx_strand_id
1 'polypeptide(L)'
;MVTNFHSRYLNGNRRAGGIKIGHWNKGTGFLRTKIPEIKNIINRHHPHILGISEANLHQHHDQHLVQLEDYLLHTSSTINNSTLKTSRIAVYTHQALVVKLRPDLMCDNYPSIWMEVGLPHHKKFLVGQTYREWQLPNQRDRSSQTVPEQLARWTVFLDQWDRALDTGLEVHLLGDLNINHCNWTVSSLPASNQTSKLRPLIEALFSSILPQGVSQCVVGPTRHWPGQAPTGLDHYYTNRPEKLSPVSTQHCGGSDHMLVFATRYSRSVKTSSRYVRKRSYRNFNPVEFVHAVQQVSWLDLYLCNDANAAVEMLTSKITFILDTLAPMKTIQVRTRYAPWLSTCTVSLMKERDRQQKIASETKSREDWQKFRALRNRINNRLKFEEKKWHKSKLEECGEDSSKIWKTVKGILNWRTSGSPNQLFYRGSLISKP
;
A
#
# COMPACT_ATOMS: atom_id res chain seq x y z
N MET A 1 18.34 35.52 -12.07
CA MET A 1 18.93 35.18 -10.75
C MET A 1 18.27 33.90 -10.28
N VAL A 2 18.93 32.76 -10.49
CA VAL A 2 18.49 31.46 -9.97
C VAL A 2 19.06 31.35 -8.57
N THR A 3 18.28 31.72 -7.57
CA THR A 3 18.67 31.51 -6.18
C THR A 3 18.56 30.05 -5.84
N ASN A 4 19.71 29.45 -5.52
CA ASN A 4 19.87 28.13 -4.90
C ASN A 4 19.01 28.01 -3.64
N PHE A 5 17.78 27.56 -3.75
CA PHE A 5 16.91 27.19 -2.61
C PHE A 5 17.36 25.93 -1.87
N HIS A 6 18.38 25.23 -2.38
CA HIS A 6 18.80 23.91 -1.87
C HIS A 6 19.81 23.95 -0.72
N SER A 7 20.39 25.11 -0.35
CA SER A 7 21.50 25.12 0.63
C SER A 7 21.15 25.55 2.05
N ARG A 8 19.91 25.98 2.35
CA ARG A 8 19.56 26.50 3.68
C ARG A 8 18.95 25.53 4.69
N TYR A 9 18.71 24.28 4.32
CA TYR A 9 18.04 23.30 5.22
C TYR A 9 18.90 22.13 5.71
N LEU A 10 20.22 22.18 5.50
CA LEU A 10 21.10 21.05 5.87
C LEU A 10 21.70 21.13 7.29
N ASN A 11 21.36 22.09 8.11
CA ASN A 11 21.86 22.18 9.48
C ASN A 11 20.71 22.07 10.50
N GLY A 12 20.39 20.84 10.86
CA GLY A 12 19.46 20.56 11.96
C GLY A 12 19.25 19.07 12.12
N ASN A 13 20.06 18.43 12.96
CA ASN A 13 19.95 17.04 13.41
C ASN A 13 18.65 16.77 14.20
N ARG A 14 17.49 16.97 13.60
CA ARG A 14 16.22 16.44 14.09
C ARG A 14 15.75 15.42 13.05
N ARG A 15 15.71 14.14 13.42
CA ARG A 15 14.96 13.15 12.69
C ARG A 15 13.51 13.62 12.62
N ALA A 16 13.20 14.39 11.58
CA ALA A 16 11.86 14.88 11.34
C ALA A 16 10.99 13.65 11.06
N GLY A 17 10.17 13.30 12.02
CA GLY A 17 9.09 12.35 11.81
C GLY A 17 8.13 12.93 10.77
N GLY A 18 7.39 12.09 10.06
CA GLY A 18 6.42 12.56 9.08
C GLY A 18 5.63 11.43 8.46
N ILE A 19 4.72 11.82 7.57
CA ILE A 19 3.91 10.89 6.80
C ILE A 19 4.64 10.58 5.50
N LYS A 20 4.99 9.31 5.29
CA LYS A 20 5.57 8.83 4.05
C LYS A 20 4.46 8.56 3.04
N ILE A 21 4.52 9.25 1.91
CA ILE A 21 3.58 9.13 0.81
C ILE A 21 4.35 8.64 -0.41
N GLY A 22 3.86 7.59 -1.04
CA GLY A 22 4.52 7.00 -2.20
C GLY A 22 3.55 6.64 -3.32
N HIS A 23 4.12 6.45 -4.49
CA HIS A 23 3.46 6.01 -5.71
C HIS A 23 4.34 5.01 -6.46
N TRP A 24 3.71 3.97 -7.00
CA TRP A 24 4.39 3.01 -7.85
C TRP A 24 3.46 2.53 -8.98
N ASN A 25 3.89 2.70 -10.22
CA ASN A 25 3.27 2.00 -11.33
C ASN A 25 3.85 0.58 -11.39
N LYS A 26 3.01 -0.43 -11.10
CA LYS A 26 3.43 -1.83 -11.04
C LYS A 26 3.69 -2.47 -12.40
N GLY A 27 3.36 -1.75 -13.49
CA GLY A 27 3.39 -2.27 -14.84
C GLY A 27 2.25 -3.26 -15.12
N THR A 28 2.40 -4.02 -16.20
CA THR A 28 1.39 -4.94 -16.71
C THR A 28 1.00 -6.06 -15.74
N GLY A 29 -0.16 -6.67 -15.98
CA GLY A 29 -0.68 -7.80 -15.20
C GLY A 29 -1.60 -7.38 -14.04
N PHE A 30 -2.01 -8.34 -13.23
CA PHE A 30 -2.93 -8.13 -12.11
C PHE A 30 -2.20 -7.74 -10.82
N LEU A 31 -2.83 -6.91 -9.99
CA LEU A 31 -2.27 -6.46 -8.71
C LEU A 31 -1.86 -7.63 -7.80
N ARG A 32 -2.66 -8.71 -7.77
CA ARG A 32 -2.39 -9.91 -6.96
C ARG A 32 -1.01 -10.51 -7.23
N THR A 33 -0.53 -10.45 -8.46
CA THR A 33 0.80 -11.01 -8.82
C THR A 33 1.96 -10.16 -8.32
N LYS A 34 1.69 -8.91 -7.89
CA LYS A 34 2.68 -7.96 -7.40
C LYS A 34 2.65 -7.77 -5.87
N ILE A 35 1.77 -8.48 -5.18
CA ILE A 35 1.69 -8.42 -3.71
C ILE A 35 3.04 -8.70 -3.03
N PRO A 36 3.87 -9.67 -3.47
CA PRO A 36 5.21 -9.86 -2.88
C PRO A 36 6.09 -8.62 -2.97
N GLU A 37 6.06 -7.91 -4.10
CA GLU A 37 6.83 -6.68 -4.30
C GLU A 37 6.29 -5.54 -3.42
N ILE A 38 4.97 -5.39 -3.35
CA ILE A 38 4.32 -4.39 -2.49
C ILE A 38 4.67 -4.65 -1.02
N LYS A 39 4.63 -5.91 -0.58
CA LYS A 39 5.04 -6.30 0.77
C LYS A 39 6.52 -5.97 1.04
N ASN A 40 7.38 -6.17 0.05
CA ASN A 40 8.79 -5.78 0.14
C ASN A 40 8.95 -4.25 0.23
N ILE A 41 8.20 -3.47 -0.57
CA ILE A 41 8.17 -2.00 -0.48
C ILE A 41 7.75 -1.56 0.93
N ILE A 42 6.67 -2.11 1.46
CA ILE A 42 6.15 -1.80 2.79
C ILE A 42 7.19 -2.14 3.87
N ASN A 43 7.82 -3.31 3.79
CA ASN A 43 8.82 -3.73 4.77
C ASN A 43 10.11 -2.87 4.76
N ARG A 44 10.45 -2.29 3.60
CA ARG A 44 11.67 -1.47 3.44
C ARG A 44 11.43 -0.01 3.77
N HIS A 45 10.31 0.54 3.37
CA HIS A 45 10.07 1.98 3.38
C HIS A 45 9.02 2.42 4.39
N HIS A 46 8.16 1.49 4.85
CA HIS A 46 7.06 1.77 5.78
C HIS A 46 6.22 2.98 5.33
N PRO A 47 5.69 3.01 4.07
CA PRO A 47 4.86 4.09 3.62
C PRO A 47 3.58 4.14 4.45
N HIS A 48 3.11 5.34 4.79
CA HIS A 48 1.80 5.52 5.42
C HIS A 48 0.69 5.54 4.37
N ILE A 49 1.00 6.01 3.16
CA ILE A 49 0.12 6.02 1.99
C ILE A 49 0.93 5.53 0.80
N LEU A 50 0.43 4.51 0.11
CA LEU A 50 1.05 3.96 -1.09
C LEU A 50 0.02 3.80 -2.20
N GLY A 51 0.12 4.62 -3.23
CA GLY A 51 -0.68 4.51 -4.45
C GLY A 51 -0.04 3.57 -5.45
N ILE A 52 -0.88 2.78 -6.12
CA ILE A 52 -0.48 1.85 -7.16
C ILE A 52 -1.26 2.17 -8.43
N SER A 53 -0.56 2.50 -9.51
CA SER A 53 -1.13 2.60 -10.86
C SER A 53 -1.09 1.26 -11.59
N GLU A 54 -1.88 1.15 -12.63
CA GLU A 54 -2.11 -0.09 -13.39
C GLU A 54 -2.56 -1.27 -12.53
N ALA A 55 -3.31 -0.99 -11.45
CA ALA A 55 -3.73 -1.99 -10.49
C ALA A 55 -4.48 -3.16 -11.14
N ASN A 56 -5.28 -2.89 -12.18
CA ASN A 56 -6.05 -3.90 -12.92
C ASN A 56 -6.79 -4.85 -11.98
N LEU A 57 -7.50 -4.28 -11.01
CA LEU A 57 -8.19 -5.01 -9.96
C LEU A 57 -9.67 -5.15 -10.31
N HIS A 58 -10.17 -6.38 -10.37
CA HIS A 58 -11.60 -6.66 -10.54
C HIS A 58 -12.36 -6.37 -9.25
N GLN A 59 -13.44 -5.57 -9.32
CA GLN A 59 -14.12 -5.00 -8.15
C GLN A 59 -14.66 -6.02 -7.14
N HIS A 60 -15.01 -7.23 -7.56
CA HIS A 60 -15.71 -8.18 -6.70
C HIS A 60 -14.94 -9.47 -6.38
N HIS A 61 -13.91 -9.82 -7.14
CA HIS A 61 -13.26 -11.13 -6.99
C HIS A 61 -11.89 -11.11 -6.33
N ASP A 62 -11.15 -10.02 -6.43
CA ASP A 62 -9.73 -10.02 -6.05
C ASP A 62 -9.38 -9.16 -4.83
N GLN A 63 -10.31 -8.37 -4.28
CA GLN A 63 -9.99 -7.42 -3.20
C GLN A 63 -9.44 -8.11 -1.95
N HIS A 64 -9.97 -9.27 -1.58
CA HIS A 64 -9.50 -10.02 -0.43
C HIS A 64 -8.08 -10.58 -0.64
N LEU A 65 -7.69 -10.91 -1.88
CA LEU A 65 -6.37 -11.45 -2.21
C LEU A 65 -5.26 -10.38 -2.14
N VAL A 66 -5.63 -9.11 -2.25
CA VAL A 66 -4.69 -7.99 -2.24
C VAL A 66 -4.72 -7.18 -0.94
N GLN A 67 -5.50 -7.60 0.05
CA GLN A 67 -5.51 -6.97 1.37
C GLN A 67 -4.16 -7.12 2.06
N LEU A 68 -3.73 -6.05 2.75
CA LEU A 68 -2.52 -6.04 3.54
C LEU A 68 -2.89 -5.77 5.00
N GLU A 69 -2.24 -6.48 5.90
CA GLU A 69 -2.40 -6.24 7.33
C GLU A 69 -1.96 -4.80 7.66
N ASP A 70 -2.64 -4.16 8.60
CA ASP A 70 -2.44 -2.77 9.01
C ASP A 70 -2.72 -1.70 7.94
N TYR A 71 -3.21 -2.09 6.75
CA TYR A 71 -3.58 -1.16 5.70
C TYR A 71 -5.04 -1.31 5.29
N LEU A 72 -5.66 -0.17 4.99
CA LEU A 72 -6.94 -0.10 4.30
C LEU A 72 -6.68 0.05 2.81
N LEU A 73 -7.41 -0.69 2.00
CA LEU A 73 -7.36 -0.62 0.55
C LEU A 73 -8.51 0.25 0.03
N HIS A 74 -8.15 1.25 -0.77
CA HIS A 74 -9.09 2.08 -1.51
C HIS A 74 -8.87 1.85 -3.00
N THR A 75 -9.95 1.75 -3.77
CA THR A 75 -9.91 1.52 -5.22
C THR A 75 -10.78 2.53 -5.95
N SER A 76 -10.32 2.99 -7.11
CA SER A 76 -11.16 3.78 -8.01
C SER A 76 -12.08 2.85 -8.80
N SER A 77 -13.33 3.28 -9.02
CA SER A 77 -14.19 2.64 -10.00
C SER A 77 -14.07 3.40 -11.31
N THR A 78 -13.43 2.81 -12.30
CA THR A 78 -13.55 3.28 -13.69
C THR A 78 -14.60 2.43 -14.39
N ILE A 79 -15.62 3.09 -14.93
CA ILE A 79 -16.60 2.44 -15.79
C ILE A 79 -15.93 2.27 -17.15
N ASN A 80 -15.45 1.09 -17.43
CA ASN A 80 -15.21 0.71 -18.81
C ASN A 80 -16.54 0.21 -19.40
N ASN A 81 -16.85 0.60 -20.62
CA ASN A 81 -18.05 0.18 -21.37
C ASN A 81 -18.11 -1.34 -21.64
N SER A 82 -17.30 -2.15 -21.01
CA SER A 82 -17.30 -3.60 -21.03
C SER A 82 -17.86 -4.15 -19.71
N THR A 83 -18.41 -5.34 -19.77
CA THR A 83 -19.03 -6.08 -18.67
C THR A 83 -18.14 -6.30 -17.41
N LEU A 84 -16.88 -5.89 -17.46
CA LEU A 84 -15.92 -6.04 -16.36
C LEU A 84 -15.45 -4.66 -15.86
N LYS A 85 -15.89 -4.31 -14.65
CA LYS A 85 -15.40 -3.12 -13.94
C LYS A 85 -14.03 -3.40 -13.33
N THR A 86 -12.98 -2.75 -13.83
CA THR A 86 -11.63 -2.84 -13.30
C THR A 86 -11.18 -1.52 -12.71
N SER A 87 -10.64 -1.55 -11.50
CA SER A 87 -9.95 -0.40 -10.90
C SER A 87 -8.55 -0.28 -11.45
N ARG A 88 -8.20 0.91 -11.97
CA ARG A 88 -6.87 1.22 -12.49
C ARG A 88 -5.91 1.72 -11.40
N ILE A 89 -6.46 2.19 -10.29
CA ILE A 89 -5.73 2.68 -9.13
C ILE A 89 -6.14 1.90 -7.89
N ALA A 90 -5.16 1.55 -7.08
CA ALA A 90 -5.33 1.05 -5.72
C ALA A 90 -4.48 1.89 -4.78
N VAL A 91 -5.00 2.26 -3.62
CA VAL A 91 -4.27 3.02 -2.59
C VAL A 91 -4.33 2.28 -1.27
N TYR A 92 -3.17 2.00 -0.71
CA TYR A 92 -3.03 1.46 0.64
C TYR A 92 -2.77 2.59 1.63
N THR A 93 -3.63 2.74 2.62
CA THR A 93 -3.46 3.71 3.71
C THR A 93 -3.27 2.98 5.03
N HIS A 94 -2.23 3.33 5.78
CA HIS A 94 -1.98 2.72 7.08
C HIS A 94 -3.08 3.07 8.07
N GLN A 95 -3.57 2.09 8.85
CA GLN A 95 -4.70 2.23 9.79
C GLN A 95 -4.48 3.27 10.89
N ALA A 96 -3.23 3.69 11.13
CA ALA A 96 -2.92 4.78 12.06
C ALA A 96 -3.34 6.18 11.56
N LEU A 97 -3.70 6.30 10.28
CA LEU A 97 -4.18 7.55 9.71
C LEU A 97 -5.70 7.60 9.73
N VAL A 98 -6.26 8.77 10.00
CA VAL A 98 -7.68 9.05 9.78
C VAL A 98 -7.84 9.52 8.34
N VAL A 99 -8.41 8.67 7.49
CA VAL A 99 -8.57 8.93 6.07
C VAL A 99 -10.05 8.96 5.71
N LYS A 100 -10.47 10.04 5.04
CA LYS A 100 -11.82 10.20 4.48
C LYS A 100 -11.71 10.33 2.97
N LEU A 101 -12.38 9.44 2.23
CA LEU A 101 -12.50 9.60 0.77
C LEU A 101 -13.27 10.89 0.45
N ARG A 102 -12.90 11.53 -0.67
CA ARG A 102 -13.51 12.76 -1.20
C ARG A 102 -14.13 12.49 -2.56
N PRO A 103 -15.32 11.83 -2.59
CA PRO A 103 -16.04 11.56 -3.84
C PRO A 103 -16.39 12.83 -4.61
N ASP A 104 -16.57 13.94 -3.90
CA ASP A 104 -16.82 15.28 -4.45
C ASP A 104 -15.67 15.79 -5.34
N LEU A 105 -14.46 15.26 -5.16
CA LEU A 105 -13.28 15.56 -5.99
C LEU A 105 -13.01 14.49 -7.06
N MET A 106 -13.79 13.41 -7.11
CA MET A 106 -13.60 12.32 -8.07
C MET A 106 -14.60 12.39 -9.23
N CYS A 107 -14.30 11.66 -10.29
CA CYS A 107 -15.18 11.48 -11.43
C CYS A 107 -15.02 10.05 -11.98
N ASP A 108 -16.12 9.43 -12.37
CA ASP A 108 -16.13 8.05 -12.88
C ASP A 108 -15.40 7.90 -14.23
N ASN A 109 -15.20 8.99 -14.95
CA ASN A 109 -14.58 8.97 -16.29
C ASN A 109 -13.06 9.14 -16.28
N TYR A 110 -12.45 9.34 -15.09
CA TYR A 110 -11.00 9.51 -14.97
C TYR A 110 -10.47 8.76 -13.74
N PRO A 111 -9.43 7.91 -13.91
CA PRO A 111 -8.85 7.17 -12.78
C PRO A 111 -8.16 8.11 -11.79
N SER A 112 -8.82 8.38 -10.69
CA SER A 112 -8.29 9.15 -9.57
C SER A 112 -8.90 8.68 -8.25
N ILE A 113 -8.14 8.85 -7.16
CA ILE A 113 -8.64 8.69 -5.78
C ILE A 113 -8.19 9.92 -5.01
N TRP A 114 -9.14 10.64 -4.43
CA TRP A 114 -8.89 11.77 -3.57
C TRP A 114 -9.24 11.44 -2.13
N MET A 115 -8.34 11.77 -1.22
CA MET A 115 -8.45 11.48 0.20
C MET A 115 -8.09 12.70 1.03
N GLU A 116 -8.94 13.00 2.02
CA GLU A 116 -8.61 13.93 3.09
C GLU A 116 -7.95 13.14 4.23
N VAL A 117 -6.76 13.53 4.60
CA VAL A 117 -5.95 12.88 5.64
C VAL A 117 -5.93 13.78 6.88
N GLY A 118 -6.43 13.24 7.98
CA GLY A 118 -6.42 13.87 9.29
C GLY A 118 -5.34 13.30 10.19
N LEU A 119 -4.75 14.16 10.99
CA LEU A 119 -3.84 13.78 12.08
C LEU A 119 -4.30 14.47 13.35
N PRO A 120 -4.17 13.83 14.52
CA PRO A 120 -4.44 14.49 15.79
C PRO A 120 -3.63 15.79 15.92
N HIS A 121 -4.30 16.87 16.26
CA HIS A 121 -3.68 18.19 16.47
C HIS A 121 -2.97 18.82 15.26
N HIS A 122 -3.26 18.36 14.04
CA HIS A 122 -2.73 18.93 12.80
C HIS A 122 -3.86 19.34 11.85
N LYS A 123 -3.55 20.34 11.00
CA LYS A 123 -4.45 20.66 9.89
C LYS A 123 -4.53 19.47 8.95
N LYS A 124 -5.73 19.19 8.45
CA LYS A 124 -5.99 18.19 7.43
C LYS A 124 -5.29 18.59 6.12
N PHE A 125 -5.01 17.60 5.30
CA PHE A 125 -4.44 17.80 3.97
C PHE A 125 -5.05 16.80 3.00
N LEU A 126 -4.95 17.08 1.70
CA LEU A 126 -5.43 16.21 0.64
C LEU A 126 -4.30 15.39 0.04
N VAL A 127 -4.60 14.14 -0.27
CA VAL A 127 -3.75 13.27 -1.08
C VAL A 127 -4.57 12.76 -2.26
N GLY A 128 -4.12 13.07 -3.47
CA GLY A 128 -4.64 12.54 -4.71
C GLY A 128 -3.71 11.48 -5.29
N GLN A 129 -4.28 10.40 -5.81
CA GLN A 129 -3.59 9.43 -6.64
C GLN A 129 -4.28 9.38 -7.98
N THR A 130 -3.50 9.46 -9.07
CA THR A 130 -4.05 9.56 -10.41
C THR A 130 -3.27 8.67 -11.40
N TYR A 131 -3.93 8.28 -12.47
CA TYR A 131 -3.32 7.55 -13.57
C TYR A 131 -3.90 8.02 -14.90
N ARG A 132 -3.07 8.57 -15.76
CA ARG A 132 -3.50 8.92 -17.11
C ARG A 132 -3.28 7.74 -18.04
N GLU A 133 -4.36 7.10 -18.43
CA GLU A 133 -4.31 6.00 -19.38
C GLU A 133 -3.87 6.51 -20.76
N TRP A 134 -2.86 5.84 -21.32
CA TRP A 134 -2.39 6.11 -22.68
C TRP A 134 -3.36 5.61 -23.73
N GLN A 135 -4.05 4.50 -23.46
CA GLN A 135 -5.00 3.84 -24.35
C GLN A 135 -6.25 3.44 -23.55
N LEU A 136 -7.43 3.53 -24.18
CA LEU A 136 -8.65 2.95 -23.61
C LEU A 136 -8.55 1.41 -23.65
N PRO A 137 -8.96 0.70 -22.59
CA PRO A 137 -8.81 -0.74 -22.47
C PRO A 137 -9.48 -1.57 -23.57
N ASN A 138 -10.47 -1.00 -24.28
CA ASN A 138 -11.31 -1.70 -25.25
C ASN A 138 -10.97 -1.43 -26.72
N GLN A 139 -9.99 -0.59 -27.00
CA GLN A 139 -9.55 -0.41 -28.37
C GLN A 139 -8.64 -1.57 -28.80
N ARG A 140 -9.18 -2.52 -29.56
CA ARG A 140 -8.43 -3.60 -30.22
C ARG A 140 -7.39 -3.04 -31.18
N ASP A 141 -7.64 -1.86 -31.71
CA ASP A 141 -6.70 -1.12 -32.51
C ASP A 141 -5.76 -0.33 -31.61
N ARG A 142 -4.46 -0.56 -31.73
CA ARG A 142 -3.41 0.17 -31.03
C ARG A 142 -3.30 1.64 -31.47
N SER A 143 -4.29 2.15 -32.19
CA SER A 143 -4.39 3.55 -32.56
C SER A 143 -4.53 4.38 -31.27
N SER A 144 -3.56 5.23 -31.01
CA SER A 144 -3.62 6.22 -29.92
C SER A 144 -4.93 7.00 -30.01
N GLN A 145 -5.57 7.26 -28.88
CA GLN A 145 -6.71 8.20 -28.81
C GLN A 145 -6.37 9.47 -29.59
N THR A 146 -7.35 10.04 -30.25
CA THR A 146 -7.17 11.34 -30.91
C THR A 146 -6.81 12.41 -29.86
N VAL A 147 -6.07 13.44 -30.25
CA VAL A 147 -5.71 14.55 -29.35
C VAL A 147 -6.94 15.18 -28.68
N PRO A 148 -8.06 15.42 -29.37
CA PRO A 148 -9.29 15.91 -28.75
C PRO A 148 -9.85 15.00 -27.66
N GLU A 149 -9.86 13.68 -27.85
CA GLU A 149 -10.36 12.74 -26.82
C GLU A 149 -9.46 12.72 -25.59
N GLN A 150 -8.15 12.74 -25.79
CA GLN A 150 -7.19 12.84 -24.70
C GLN A 150 -7.34 14.15 -23.94
N LEU A 151 -7.52 15.26 -24.65
CA LEU A 151 -7.70 16.58 -24.06
C LEU A 151 -9.01 16.66 -23.27
N ALA A 152 -10.12 16.12 -23.78
CA ALA A 152 -11.39 16.08 -23.08
C ALA A 152 -11.28 15.32 -21.74
N ARG A 153 -10.64 14.16 -21.73
CA ARG A 153 -10.37 13.43 -20.49
C ARG A 153 -9.41 14.17 -19.54
N TRP A 154 -8.44 14.85 -20.12
CA TRP A 154 -7.49 15.67 -19.36
C TRP A 154 -8.14 16.86 -18.68
N THR A 155 -9.10 17.50 -19.34
CA THR A 155 -9.90 18.59 -18.76
C THR A 155 -10.68 18.12 -17.54
N VAL A 156 -11.25 16.91 -17.56
CA VAL A 156 -11.90 16.31 -16.38
C VAL A 156 -10.92 16.16 -15.20
N PHE A 157 -9.70 15.76 -15.47
CA PHE A 157 -8.67 15.66 -14.43
C PHE A 157 -8.27 17.03 -13.89
N LEU A 158 -8.06 18.01 -14.77
CA LEU A 158 -7.69 19.37 -14.35
C LEU A 158 -8.79 20.02 -13.51
N ASP A 159 -10.07 19.79 -13.85
CA ASP A 159 -11.20 20.25 -13.03
C ASP A 159 -11.19 19.62 -11.62
N GLN A 160 -10.89 18.32 -11.50
CA GLN A 160 -10.71 17.70 -10.18
C GLN A 160 -9.57 18.35 -9.40
N TRP A 161 -8.47 18.62 -10.09
CA TRP A 161 -7.29 19.25 -9.52
C TRP A 161 -7.58 20.66 -9.02
N ASP A 162 -8.24 21.47 -9.84
CA ASP A 162 -8.59 22.86 -9.49
C ASP A 162 -9.54 22.85 -8.28
N ARG A 163 -10.58 22.02 -8.27
CA ARG A 163 -11.46 21.86 -7.10
C ARG A 163 -10.70 21.41 -5.84
N ALA A 164 -9.68 20.55 -5.97
CA ALA A 164 -8.87 20.15 -4.83
C ALA A 164 -8.05 21.32 -4.29
N LEU A 165 -7.49 22.16 -5.15
CA LEU A 165 -6.75 23.37 -4.76
C LEU A 165 -7.68 24.44 -4.17
N ASP A 166 -8.89 24.60 -4.68
CA ASP A 166 -9.91 25.54 -4.19
C ASP A 166 -10.38 25.21 -2.76
N THR A 167 -10.12 24.00 -2.26
CA THR A 167 -10.37 23.70 -0.83
C THR A 167 -9.52 24.52 0.13
N GLY A 168 -8.46 25.17 -0.34
CA GLY A 168 -7.48 25.89 0.48
C GLY A 168 -6.62 24.98 1.36
N LEU A 169 -6.77 23.67 1.25
CA LEU A 169 -5.95 22.69 1.98
C LEU A 169 -4.57 22.54 1.35
N GLU A 170 -3.66 21.97 2.11
CA GLU A 170 -2.41 21.44 1.58
C GLU A 170 -2.72 20.22 0.71
N VAL A 171 -2.19 20.20 -0.52
CA VAL A 171 -2.49 19.16 -1.52
C VAL A 171 -1.21 18.45 -1.93
N HIS A 172 -1.26 17.13 -1.98
CA HIS A 172 -0.27 16.25 -2.56
C HIS A 172 -0.93 15.40 -3.63
N LEU A 173 -0.47 15.48 -4.87
CA LEU A 173 -0.96 14.65 -5.97
C LEU A 173 0.20 13.84 -6.54
N LEU A 174 0.01 12.51 -6.60
CA LEU A 174 0.97 11.59 -7.16
C LEU A 174 0.29 10.77 -8.27
N GLY A 175 1.08 10.32 -9.22
CA GLY A 175 0.58 9.41 -10.24
C GLY A 175 1.44 9.33 -11.47
N ASP A 176 1.17 8.32 -12.28
CA ASP A 176 1.71 8.22 -13.62
C ASP A 176 0.82 8.99 -14.60
N LEU A 177 1.34 10.08 -15.10
CA LEU A 177 0.64 10.93 -16.07
C LEU A 177 0.97 10.56 -17.54
N ASN A 178 1.88 9.61 -17.75
CA ASN A 178 2.36 9.28 -19.10
C ASN A 178 2.80 10.53 -19.90
N ILE A 179 3.35 11.52 -19.19
CA ILE A 179 3.92 12.77 -19.75
C ILE A 179 5.34 12.88 -19.21
N ASN A 180 6.33 12.92 -20.10
CA ASN A 180 7.73 13.00 -19.68
C ASN A 180 8.07 14.40 -19.13
N HIS A 181 8.42 14.48 -17.84
CA HIS A 181 8.81 15.73 -17.18
C HIS A 181 10.33 15.98 -17.13
N CYS A 182 11.15 15.05 -17.56
CA CYS A 182 12.62 15.15 -17.42
C CYS A 182 13.23 16.40 -18.07
N ASN A 183 12.56 16.96 -19.07
CA ASN A 183 13.03 18.13 -19.81
C ASN A 183 12.34 19.42 -19.36
N TRP A 184 11.61 19.40 -18.23
CA TRP A 184 10.91 20.59 -17.74
C TRP A 184 11.86 21.45 -16.92
N THR A 185 12.01 22.67 -17.32
CA THR A 185 12.54 23.74 -16.47
C THR A 185 11.35 24.39 -15.76
N VAL A 186 11.55 24.83 -14.52
CA VAL A 186 10.51 25.29 -13.58
C VAL A 186 9.62 26.43 -14.13
N SER A 187 9.94 27.02 -15.27
CA SER A 187 9.26 28.20 -15.81
C SER A 187 9.07 28.18 -17.35
N SER A 188 9.36 27.09 -18.02
CA SER A 188 9.20 27.05 -19.47
C SER A 188 8.63 25.70 -19.94
N LEU A 189 7.72 25.77 -20.89
CA LEU A 189 7.29 24.61 -21.65
C LEU A 189 8.52 23.88 -22.24
N PRO A 190 8.56 22.55 -22.19
CA PRO A 190 9.67 21.80 -22.74
C PRO A 190 9.86 22.10 -24.22
N ALA A 191 11.13 22.35 -24.58
CA ALA A 191 11.51 22.55 -25.97
C ALA A 191 11.05 21.36 -26.83
N SER A 192 10.71 21.63 -28.04
CA SER A 192 10.16 20.94 -29.19
C SER A 192 10.27 19.41 -29.38
N ASN A 193 10.87 18.64 -28.50
CA ASN A 193 11.10 17.19 -28.68
C ASN A 193 9.99 16.30 -28.11
N GLN A 194 8.96 16.84 -27.49
CA GLN A 194 7.75 16.08 -27.19
C GLN A 194 6.86 16.11 -28.43
N THR A 195 6.42 14.93 -28.82
CA THR A 195 5.51 14.76 -29.96
C THR A 195 4.42 15.81 -29.92
N SER A 196 4.15 16.48 -31.04
CA SER A 196 3.11 17.53 -31.21
C SER A 196 1.76 17.20 -30.56
N LYS A 197 1.47 15.91 -30.37
CA LYS A 197 0.24 15.37 -29.74
C LYS A 197 0.13 15.60 -28.24
N LEU A 198 1.22 15.66 -27.47
CA LEU A 198 1.18 15.87 -26.01
C LEU A 198 1.24 17.35 -25.62
N ARG A 199 1.63 18.21 -26.53
CA ARG A 199 1.80 19.64 -26.27
C ARG A 199 0.54 20.32 -25.71
N PRO A 200 -0.67 20.12 -26.25
CA PRO A 200 -1.88 20.72 -25.69
C PRO A 200 -2.18 20.29 -24.25
N LEU A 201 -1.89 19.01 -23.92
CA LEU A 201 -2.05 18.48 -22.54
C LEU A 201 -1.09 19.14 -21.57
N ILE A 202 0.16 19.35 -21.98
CA ILE A 202 1.21 19.98 -21.19
C ILE A 202 0.87 21.46 -20.97
N GLU A 203 0.46 22.18 -22.01
CA GLU A 203 0.03 23.58 -21.94
C GLU A 203 -1.15 23.76 -20.97
N ALA A 204 -2.16 22.89 -21.04
CA ALA A 204 -3.30 22.90 -20.15
C ALA A 204 -2.88 22.63 -18.69
N LEU A 205 -1.97 21.66 -18.46
CA LEU A 205 -1.43 21.39 -17.13
C LEU A 205 -0.69 22.60 -16.54
N PHE A 206 0.21 23.24 -17.31
CA PHE A 206 0.93 24.39 -16.86
C PHE A 206 0.01 25.58 -16.58
N SER A 207 -1.02 25.78 -17.39
CA SER A 207 -2.02 26.84 -17.15
C SER A 207 -2.78 26.64 -15.84
N SER A 208 -2.98 25.38 -15.41
CA SER A 208 -3.61 25.08 -14.14
C SER A 208 -2.64 25.19 -12.95
N ILE A 209 -1.43 24.66 -13.03
CA ILE A 209 -0.52 24.56 -11.87
C ILE A 209 0.27 25.85 -11.56
N LEU A 210 0.72 26.57 -12.61
CA LEU A 210 1.60 27.73 -12.42
C LEU A 210 0.94 28.86 -11.64
N PRO A 211 -0.32 29.27 -11.95
CA PRO A 211 -0.98 30.38 -11.23
C PRO A 211 -1.21 30.07 -9.75
N GLN A 212 -1.26 28.80 -9.36
CA GLN A 212 -1.60 28.37 -8.02
C GLN A 212 -0.40 28.04 -7.13
N GLY A 213 0.82 28.33 -7.59
CA GLY A 213 2.05 28.10 -6.82
C GLY A 213 2.35 26.63 -6.52
N VAL A 214 1.86 25.73 -7.37
CA VAL A 214 2.09 24.28 -7.24
C VAL A 214 3.47 23.92 -7.83
N SER A 215 4.19 23.05 -7.15
CA SER A 215 5.50 22.55 -7.57
C SER A 215 5.45 21.07 -7.94
N GLN A 216 6.06 20.71 -9.07
CA GLN A 216 6.42 19.34 -9.42
C GLN A 216 7.74 19.00 -8.72
N CYS A 217 7.76 17.93 -7.91
CA CYS A 217 8.85 17.63 -6.98
C CYS A 217 9.73 16.45 -7.38
N VAL A 218 9.37 15.69 -8.42
CA VAL A 218 10.19 14.57 -8.90
C VAL A 218 11.29 15.11 -9.80
N VAL A 219 12.53 14.73 -9.52
CA VAL A 219 13.69 15.08 -10.32
C VAL A 219 14.22 13.84 -11.01
N GLY A 220 14.40 13.91 -12.34
CA GLY A 220 14.96 12.85 -13.15
C GLY A 220 13.94 11.77 -13.59
N PRO A 221 14.43 10.75 -14.29
CA PRO A 221 13.56 9.71 -14.85
C PRO A 221 12.98 8.79 -13.78
N THR A 222 11.76 8.33 -14.03
CA THR A 222 11.05 7.37 -13.18
C THR A 222 10.79 6.06 -13.91
N ARG A 223 11.01 5.99 -15.22
CA ARG A 223 10.82 4.78 -16.02
C ARG A 223 12.06 4.47 -16.85
N HIS A 224 12.48 3.21 -16.79
CA HIS A 224 13.64 2.69 -17.53
C HIS A 224 13.24 1.45 -18.32
N TRP A 225 13.36 1.53 -19.66
CA TRP A 225 13.08 0.43 -20.55
C TRP A 225 14.30 0.12 -21.43
N PRO A 226 14.64 -1.18 -21.64
CA PRO A 226 15.76 -1.56 -22.49
C PRO A 226 15.66 -0.98 -23.90
N GLY A 227 16.71 -0.32 -24.38
CA GLY A 227 16.77 0.25 -25.69
C GLY A 227 16.02 1.58 -25.90
N GLN A 228 15.42 2.14 -24.83
CA GLN A 228 14.77 3.45 -24.85
C GLN A 228 15.46 4.44 -23.92
N ALA A 229 15.35 5.71 -24.25
CA ALA A 229 15.79 6.76 -23.33
C ALA A 229 14.93 6.72 -22.05
N PRO A 230 15.54 6.91 -20.87
CA PRO A 230 14.79 7.02 -19.63
C PRO A 230 13.80 8.18 -19.65
N THR A 231 12.60 7.98 -19.08
CA THR A 231 11.53 8.98 -19.06
C THR A 231 11.02 9.21 -17.64
N GLY A 232 10.57 10.43 -17.35
CA GLY A 232 9.95 10.80 -16.08
C GLY A 232 8.44 10.88 -16.25
N LEU A 233 7.74 9.77 -16.06
CA LEU A 233 6.30 9.65 -16.28
C LEU A 233 5.49 9.76 -15.00
N ASP A 234 6.12 9.42 -13.86
CA ASP A 234 5.52 9.48 -12.55
C ASP A 234 5.81 10.84 -11.91
N HIS A 235 4.77 11.54 -11.52
CA HIS A 235 4.83 12.92 -11.02
C HIS A 235 4.48 12.96 -9.53
N TYR A 236 4.96 14.01 -8.85
CA TYR A 236 4.55 14.39 -7.51
C TYR A 236 4.38 15.90 -7.43
N TYR A 237 3.16 16.37 -7.30
CA TYR A 237 2.82 17.77 -7.16
C TYR A 237 2.41 18.12 -5.74
N THR A 238 2.75 19.33 -5.29
CA THR A 238 2.24 19.91 -4.04
C THR A 238 2.23 21.42 -4.07
N ASN A 239 1.25 22.02 -3.38
CA ASN A 239 1.22 23.48 -3.14
C ASN A 239 2.00 23.88 -1.86
N ARG A 240 2.69 22.92 -1.22
CA ARG A 240 3.50 23.14 -0.01
C ARG A 240 4.83 22.38 -0.08
N PRO A 241 5.68 22.70 -1.06
CA PRO A 241 6.95 21.97 -1.25
C PRO A 241 7.88 22.10 -0.04
N GLU A 242 7.79 23.18 0.73
CA GLU A 242 8.58 23.39 1.95
C GLU A 242 8.28 22.40 3.08
N LYS A 243 7.12 21.73 3.01
CA LYS A 243 6.72 20.68 3.97
C LYS A 243 7.08 19.27 3.52
N LEU A 244 7.73 19.14 2.38
CA LEU A 244 8.07 17.84 1.79
C LEU A 244 9.58 17.63 1.84
N SER A 245 10.02 16.40 2.18
CA SER A 245 11.40 16.00 1.94
C SER A 245 11.70 15.98 0.44
N PRO A 246 12.97 16.03 0.02
CA PRO A 246 13.29 15.71 -1.36
C PRO A 246 12.61 14.39 -1.78
N VAL A 247 12.00 14.39 -2.96
CA VAL A 247 11.37 13.19 -3.51
C VAL A 247 12.45 12.21 -3.92
N SER A 248 12.33 10.98 -3.45
CA SER A 248 13.24 9.89 -3.77
C SER A 248 12.62 8.96 -4.80
N THR A 249 13.43 8.51 -5.75
CA THR A 249 13.05 7.47 -6.72
C THR A 249 13.89 6.22 -6.48
N GLN A 250 13.28 5.05 -6.51
CA GLN A 250 13.98 3.78 -6.27
C GLN A 250 13.52 2.68 -7.23
N HIS A 251 14.49 1.93 -7.72
CA HIS A 251 14.21 0.72 -8.51
C HIS A 251 13.55 -0.35 -7.62
N CYS A 252 12.43 -0.87 -8.09
CA CYS A 252 11.67 -1.94 -7.43
C CYS A 252 11.68 -3.24 -8.23
N GLY A 253 12.49 -3.36 -9.29
CA GLY A 253 12.73 -4.58 -10.07
C GLY A 253 11.50 -5.36 -10.55
N GLY A 254 10.34 -5.15 -9.97
CA GLY A 254 9.08 -5.76 -10.36
C GLY A 254 8.35 -5.01 -11.49
N SER A 255 8.81 -3.81 -11.83
CA SER A 255 8.28 -2.93 -12.88
C SER A 255 9.43 -2.25 -13.61
N ASP A 256 9.16 -1.70 -14.76
CA ASP A 256 10.03 -0.74 -15.45
C ASP A 256 9.92 0.68 -14.85
N HIS A 257 8.90 0.92 -14.03
CA HIS A 257 8.75 2.14 -13.26
C HIS A 257 9.42 2.04 -11.89
N MET A 258 9.96 3.17 -11.43
CA MET A 258 10.54 3.32 -10.10
C MET A 258 9.47 3.65 -9.06
N LEU A 259 9.70 3.26 -7.82
CA LEU A 259 8.93 3.77 -6.69
C LEU A 259 9.29 5.24 -6.47
N VAL A 260 8.30 6.11 -6.45
CA VAL A 260 8.40 7.52 -6.11
C VAL A 260 7.87 7.71 -4.70
N PHE A 261 8.64 8.33 -3.80
CA PHE A 261 8.16 8.59 -2.44
C PHE A 261 8.83 9.79 -1.79
N ALA A 262 8.12 10.39 -0.86
CA ALA A 262 8.63 11.47 -0.03
C ALA A 262 8.02 11.42 1.38
N THR A 263 8.62 12.16 2.29
CA THR A 263 8.11 12.35 3.64
C THR A 263 7.53 13.76 3.77
N ARG A 264 6.22 13.85 3.98
CA ARG A 264 5.59 15.09 4.42
C ARG A 264 5.93 15.30 5.89
N TYR A 265 6.62 16.39 6.20
CA TYR A 265 7.02 16.70 7.56
C TYR A 265 5.80 16.94 8.45
N SER A 266 5.75 16.24 9.55
CA SER A 266 4.80 16.45 10.63
C SER A 266 5.46 16.05 11.94
N ARG A 267 4.91 16.48 13.07
CA ARG A 267 5.29 15.85 14.34
C ARG A 267 4.98 14.37 14.23
N SER A 268 5.96 13.54 14.60
CA SER A 268 5.95 12.08 14.40
C SER A 268 4.57 11.48 14.73
N VAL A 269 3.94 10.90 13.73
CA VAL A 269 2.87 9.91 13.97
C VAL A 269 3.58 8.70 14.54
N LYS A 270 3.50 8.53 15.84
CA LYS A 270 3.89 7.26 16.45
C LYS A 270 2.87 6.24 15.93
N THR A 271 3.25 5.45 14.95
CA THR A 271 2.54 4.19 14.68
C THR A 271 2.54 3.44 15.99
N SER A 272 1.38 3.29 16.59
CA SER A 272 1.27 2.55 17.83
C SER A 272 1.74 1.14 17.55
N SER A 273 2.86 0.77 18.15
CA SER A 273 3.31 -0.61 18.10
C SER A 273 2.17 -1.47 18.63
N ARG A 274 1.72 -2.44 17.82
CA ARG A 274 0.67 -3.35 18.26
C ARG A 274 1.24 -4.23 19.36
N TYR A 275 0.71 -4.08 20.56
CA TYR A 275 1.03 -4.93 21.67
C TYR A 275 -0.07 -5.98 21.83
N VAL A 276 0.32 -7.23 21.97
CA VAL A 276 -0.59 -8.33 22.27
C VAL A 276 -0.21 -8.91 23.62
N ARG A 277 -1.19 -9.03 24.51
CA ARG A 277 -1.02 -9.79 25.75
C ARG A 277 -1.24 -11.26 25.44
N LYS A 278 -0.24 -12.07 25.73
CA LYS A 278 -0.35 -13.53 25.61
C LYS A 278 0.41 -14.24 26.72
N ARG A 279 0.00 -15.46 27.03
CA ARG A 279 0.75 -16.30 27.96
C ARG A 279 2.10 -16.70 27.39
N SER A 280 3.12 -16.68 28.24
CA SER A 280 4.49 -17.11 27.91
C SER A 280 4.68 -18.56 28.29
N TYR A 281 4.59 -19.46 27.32
CA TYR A 281 4.82 -20.90 27.54
C TYR A 281 6.30 -21.30 27.38
N ARG A 282 7.25 -20.33 27.37
CA ARG A 282 8.66 -20.61 27.12
C ARG A 282 9.26 -21.58 28.14
N ASN A 283 8.89 -21.41 29.42
CA ASN A 283 9.39 -22.23 30.52
C ASN A 283 8.23 -23.06 31.15
N PHE A 284 7.15 -23.27 30.39
CA PHE A 284 6.01 -24.04 30.88
C PHE A 284 6.36 -25.52 30.93
N ASN A 285 6.22 -26.14 32.10
CA ASN A 285 6.40 -27.56 32.32
C ASN A 285 5.03 -28.21 32.55
N PRO A 286 4.57 -29.11 31.66
CA PRO A 286 3.29 -29.79 31.82
C PRO A 286 3.19 -30.63 33.10
N VAL A 287 4.30 -31.21 33.55
CA VAL A 287 4.34 -32.04 34.78
C VAL A 287 4.10 -31.16 36.01
N GLU A 288 4.74 -30.02 36.11
CA GLU A 288 4.51 -29.03 37.17
C GLU A 288 3.09 -28.50 37.17
N PHE A 289 2.51 -28.31 35.98
CA PHE A 289 1.11 -27.90 35.86
C PHE A 289 0.17 -28.94 36.40
N VAL A 290 0.33 -30.22 36.03
CA VAL A 290 -0.49 -31.32 36.54
C VAL A 290 -0.33 -31.45 38.07
N HIS A 291 0.89 -31.36 38.57
CA HIS A 291 1.12 -31.40 40.02
C HIS A 291 0.45 -30.22 40.74
N ALA A 292 0.54 -29.01 40.22
CA ALA A 292 -0.14 -27.84 40.77
C ALA A 292 -1.67 -27.99 40.79
N VAL A 293 -2.24 -28.55 39.73
CA VAL A 293 -3.69 -28.86 39.64
C VAL A 293 -4.10 -29.88 40.69
N GLN A 294 -3.27 -30.88 40.94
CA GLN A 294 -3.53 -31.93 41.98
C GLN A 294 -3.47 -31.38 43.41
N GLN A 295 -2.69 -30.33 43.63
CA GLN A 295 -2.57 -29.70 44.96
C GLN A 295 -3.71 -28.72 45.29
N VAL A 296 -4.54 -28.38 44.31
CA VAL A 296 -5.69 -27.47 44.54
C VAL A 296 -6.84 -28.25 45.21
N SER A 297 -7.40 -27.72 46.25
CA SER A 297 -8.67 -28.22 46.81
C SER A 297 -9.83 -27.90 45.85
N TRP A 298 -10.55 -28.93 45.41
CA TRP A 298 -11.73 -28.82 44.56
C TRP A 298 -13.05 -29.00 45.31
N LEU A 299 -13.00 -29.07 46.66
CA LEU A 299 -14.16 -29.35 47.48
C LEU A 299 -15.26 -28.28 47.32
N ASP A 300 -14.87 -27.03 47.26
CA ASP A 300 -15.78 -25.89 47.08
C ASP A 300 -16.50 -25.96 45.72
N LEU A 301 -15.84 -26.47 44.68
CA LEU A 301 -16.45 -26.69 43.37
C LEU A 301 -17.54 -27.78 43.44
N TYR A 302 -17.30 -28.87 44.15
CA TYR A 302 -18.27 -29.96 44.32
C TYR A 302 -19.46 -29.58 45.17
N LEU A 303 -19.28 -28.63 46.08
CA LEU A 303 -20.35 -28.12 46.98
C LEU A 303 -21.16 -26.97 46.32
N CYS A 304 -20.76 -26.50 45.16
CA CYS A 304 -21.42 -25.39 44.50
C CYS A 304 -22.68 -25.87 43.76
N ASN A 305 -23.84 -25.33 44.13
CA ASN A 305 -25.11 -25.67 43.47
C ASN A 305 -25.45 -24.81 42.27
N ASP A 306 -24.70 -23.74 42.01
CA ASP A 306 -24.86 -22.89 40.84
C ASP A 306 -23.80 -23.21 39.77
N ALA A 307 -24.23 -23.62 38.59
CA ALA A 307 -23.35 -23.97 37.49
C ALA A 307 -22.47 -22.81 37.01
N ASN A 308 -22.99 -21.56 37.02
CA ASN A 308 -22.20 -20.40 36.62
C ASN A 308 -21.11 -20.10 37.64
N ALA A 309 -21.43 -20.12 38.91
CA ALA A 309 -20.47 -19.93 39.99
C ALA A 309 -19.41 -21.06 40.01
N ALA A 310 -19.78 -22.29 39.70
CA ALA A 310 -18.85 -23.42 39.59
C ALA A 310 -17.86 -23.22 38.43
N VAL A 311 -18.32 -22.75 37.25
CA VAL A 311 -17.45 -22.44 36.12
C VAL A 311 -16.52 -21.28 36.43
N GLU A 312 -16.98 -20.24 37.11
CA GLU A 312 -16.14 -19.11 37.54
C GLU A 312 -15.05 -19.56 38.51
N MET A 313 -15.38 -20.37 39.51
CA MET A 313 -14.42 -20.92 40.47
C MET A 313 -13.38 -21.80 39.77
N LEU A 314 -13.81 -22.72 38.87
CA LEU A 314 -12.92 -23.57 38.09
C LEU A 314 -11.95 -22.70 37.25
N THR A 315 -12.52 -21.72 36.52
CA THR A 315 -11.74 -20.82 35.65
C THR A 315 -10.72 -20.01 36.47
N SER A 316 -11.12 -19.51 37.64
CA SER A 316 -10.24 -18.73 38.53
C SER A 316 -9.08 -19.57 39.04
N LYS A 317 -9.34 -20.80 39.50
CA LYS A 317 -8.30 -21.71 40.04
C LYS A 317 -7.30 -22.10 38.91
N ILE A 318 -7.78 -22.50 37.75
CA ILE A 318 -6.91 -22.83 36.61
C ILE A 318 -6.14 -21.58 36.13
N THR A 319 -6.79 -20.43 36.10
CA THR A 319 -6.13 -19.18 35.71
C THR A 319 -5.01 -18.80 36.67
N PHE A 320 -5.22 -18.96 37.96
CA PHE A 320 -4.21 -18.71 38.99
C PHE A 320 -2.95 -19.58 38.79
N ILE A 321 -3.14 -20.88 38.55
CA ILE A 321 -2.02 -21.82 38.25
C ILE A 321 -1.30 -21.39 36.97
N LEU A 322 -2.06 -21.05 35.94
CA LEU A 322 -1.48 -20.60 34.68
C LEU A 322 -0.77 -19.25 34.78
N ASP A 323 -1.22 -18.35 35.64
CA ASP A 323 -0.55 -17.05 35.87
C ASP A 323 0.82 -17.23 36.54
N THR A 324 0.96 -18.29 37.34
CA THR A 324 2.22 -18.67 37.97
C THR A 324 3.18 -19.36 36.99
N LEU A 325 2.70 -20.40 36.27
CA LEU A 325 3.55 -21.23 35.41
C LEU A 325 3.70 -20.70 33.97
N ALA A 326 2.74 -19.94 33.49
CA ALA A 326 2.71 -19.34 32.17
C ALA A 326 2.22 -17.88 32.24
N PRO A 327 3.01 -16.96 32.82
CA PRO A 327 2.57 -15.59 33.09
C PRO A 327 2.22 -14.82 31.82
N MET A 328 1.25 -13.91 31.95
CA MET A 328 0.85 -13.02 30.86
C MET A 328 1.97 -12.02 30.54
N LYS A 329 2.46 -12.03 29.33
CA LYS A 329 3.45 -11.06 28.83
C LYS A 329 2.87 -10.20 27.73
N THR A 330 3.17 -8.91 27.79
CA THR A 330 2.88 -7.98 26.70
C THR A 330 4.04 -8.00 25.70
N ILE A 331 3.78 -8.45 24.49
CA ILE A 331 4.77 -8.52 23.43
C ILE A 331 4.41 -7.55 22.33
N GLN A 332 5.44 -6.84 21.85
CA GLN A 332 5.31 -6.06 20.64
C GLN A 332 5.27 -7.00 19.44
N VAL A 333 4.16 -6.99 18.71
CA VAL A 333 4.03 -7.77 17.48
C VAL A 333 4.66 -6.99 16.34
N ARG A 334 5.72 -7.54 15.78
CA ARG A 334 6.27 -7.08 14.50
C ARG A 334 5.59 -7.88 13.39
N THR A 335 4.71 -7.22 12.67
CA THR A 335 3.98 -7.86 11.56
C THR A 335 4.95 -8.17 10.43
N ARG A 336 5.08 -9.45 10.06
CA ARG A 336 5.76 -9.85 8.84
C ARG A 336 4.71 -9.96 7.74
N TYR A 337 4.62 -8.96 6.86
CA TYR A 337 3.65 -8.94 5.77
C TYR A 337 3.78 -10.10 4.77
N ALA A 338 4.92 -10.76 4.72
CA ALA A 338 5.16 -11.95 3.91
C ALA A 338 5.94 -12.99 4.72
N PRO A 339 5.27 -13.79 5.58
CA PRO A 339 5.95 -14.74 6.46
C PRO A 339 6.68 -15.85 5.70
N TRP A 340 6.30 -16.10 4.46
CA TRP A 340 6.91 -17.07 3.57
C TRP A 340 8.13 -16.53 2.82
N LEU A 341 8.37 -15.22 2.83
CA LEU A 341 9.48 -14.59 2.13
C LEU A 341 10.79 -14.81 2.89
N SER A 342 11.70 -15.60 2.35
CA SER A 342 12.98 -15.89 2.95
C SER A 342 13.94 -14.68 2.89
N THR A 343 14.87 -14.61 3.85
CA THR A 343 15.93 -13.58 3.85
C THR A 343 16.81 -13.66 2.61
N CYS A 344 17.04 -14.88 2.11
CA CYS A 344 17.80 -15.12 0.87
C CYS A 344 17.06 -14.50 -0.34
N THR A 345 15.76 -14.69 -0.44
CA THR A 345 14.98 -14.10 -1.55
C THR A 345 14.95 -12.57 -1.45
N VAL A 346 14.84 -12.01 -0.24
CA VAL A 346 14.96 -10.55 -0.04
C VAL A 346 16.33 -10.03 -0.48
N SER A 347 17.41 -10.76 -0.22
CA SER A 347 18.76 -10.38 -0.68
C SER A 347 18.88 -10.42 -2.20
N LEU A 348 18.32 -11.44 -2.86
CA LEU A 348 18.25 -11.52 -4.33
C LEU A 348 17.40 -10.37 -4.92
N MET A 349 16.32 -9.96 -4.26
CA MET A 349 15.52 -8.80 -4.69
C MET A 349 16.35 -7.51 -4.65
N LYS A 350 17.15 -7.30 -3.60
CA LYS A 350 18.06 -6.15 -3.51
C LYS A 350 19.13 -6.18 -4.61
N GLU A 351 19.67 -7.36 -4.90
CA GLU A 351 20.65 -7.53 -5.98
C GLU A 351 20.03 -7.24 -7.36
N ARG A 352 18.83 -7.74 -7.63
CA ARG A 352 18.07 -7.41 -8.84
C ARG A 352 17.87 -5.91 -8.98
N ASP A 353 17.45 -5.22 -7.92
CA ASP A 353 17.21 -3.78 -7.92
C ASP A 353 18.51 -3.02 -8.22
N ARG A 354 19.64 -3.47 -7.66
CA ARG A 354 20.97 -2.93 -7.96
C ARG A 354 21.35 -3.18 -9.42
N GLN A 355 21.14 -4.39 -9.93
CA GLN A 355 21.43 -4.73 -11.33
C GLN A 355 20.56 -3.94 -12.31
N GLN A 356 19.28 -3.65 -11.95
CA GLN A 356 18.42 -2.78 -12.75
C GLN A 356 18.99 -1.37 -12.82
N LYS A 357 19.47 -0.83 -11.70
CA LYS A 357 20.13 0.48 -11.68
C LYS A 357 21.36 0.49 -12.60
N ILE A 358 22.26 -0.49 -12.46
CA ILE A 358 23.44 -0.62 -13.33
C ILE A 358 23.03 -0.66 -14.81
N ALA A 359 22.08 -1.53 -15.18
CA ALA A 359 21.60 -1.67 -16.54
C ALA A 359 20.99 -0.37 -17.09
N SER A 360 20.34 0.43 -16.24
CA SER A 360 19.77 1.72 -16.63
C SER A 360 20.83 2.80 -16.83
N GLU A 361 21.94 2.74 -16.10
CA GLU A 361 23.07 3.67 -16.22
C GLU A 361 23.98 3.32 -17.39
N THR A 362 24.37 2.05 -17.51
CA THR A 362 25.28 1.57 -18.57
C THR A 362 24.60 1.46 -19.94
N LYS A 363 23.26 1.27 -19.96
CA LYS A 363 22.48 0.95 -21.16
C LYS A 363 22.95 -0.31 -21.89
N SER A 364 23.82 -1.12 -21.27
CA SER A 364 24.40 -2.31 -21.85
C SER A 364 23.36 -3.42 -22.03
N ARG A 365 23.40 -4.07 -23.19
CA ARG A 365 22.57 -5.25 -23.51
C ARG A 365 22.84 -6.39 -22.50
N GLU A 366 24.09 -6.58 -22.11
CA GLU A 366 24.52 -7.62 -21.16
C GLU A 366 23.96 -7.38 -19.77
N ASP A 367 24.01 -6.13 -19.27
CA ASP A 367 23.48 -5.79 -17.97
C ASP A 367 21.96 -5.95 -17.90
N TRP A 368 21.26 -5.61 -18.98
CA TRP A 368 19.83 -5.90 -19.12
C TRP A 368 19.52 -7.40 -19.16
N GLN A 369 20.39 -8.23 -19.77
CA GLN A 369 20.24 -9.68 -19.75
C GLN A 369 20.41 -10.24 -18.32
N LYS A 370 21.43 -9.78 -17.58
CA LYS A 370 21.65 -10.15 -16.17
C LYS A 370 20.45 -9.77 -15.31
N PHE A 371 19.93 -8.55 -15.46
CA PHE A 371 18.72 -8.12 -14.76
C PHE A 371 17.52 -9.02 -15.08
N ARG A 372 17.26 -9.33 -16.36
CA ARG A 372 16.15 -10.21 -16.76
C ARG A 372 16.28 -11.61 -16.16
N ALA A 373 17.49 -12.18 -16.16
CA ALA A 373 17.75 -13.49 -15.57
C ALA A 373 17.46 -13.49 -14.05
N LEU A 374 17.96 -12.50 -13.32
CA LEU A 374 17.69 -12.32 -11.89
C LEU A 374 16.20 -12.14 -11.62
N ARG A 375 15.52 -11.28 -12.37
CA ARG A 375 14.08 -11.05 -12.23
C ARG A 375 13.29 -12.33 -12.42
N ASN A 376 13.58 -13.10 -13.45
CA ASN A 376 12.87 -14.35 -13.73
C ASN A 376 13.14 -15.40 -12.64
N ARG A 377 14.39 -15.52 -12.19
CA ARG A 377 14.77 -16.41 -11.07
C ARG A 377 14.00 -16.06 -9.79
N ILE A 378 13.90 -14.78 -9.46
CA ILE A 378 13.18 -14.29 -8.27
C ILE A 378 11.70 -14.58 -8.40
N ASN A 379 11.07 -14.29 -9.55
CA ASN A 379 9.64 -14.54 -9.76
C ASN A 379 9.28 -16.02 -9.57
N ASN A 380 10.13 -16.93 -10.08
CA ASN A 380 9.93 -18.37 -9.88
C ASN A 380 10.11 -18.76 -8.41
N ARG A 381 11.11 -18.19 -7.73
CA ARG A 381 11.37 -18.47 -6.33
C ARG A 381 10.25 -17.95 -5.41
N LEU A 382 9.72 -16.76 -5.68
CA LEU A 382 8.58 -16.22 -4.93
C LEU A 382 7.36 -17.14 -5.01
N LYS A 383 7.01 -17.61 -6.22
CA LYS A 383 5.91 -18.57 -6.40
C LYS A 383 6.16 -19.89 -5.67
N PHE A 384 7.40 -20.37 -5.70
CA PHE A 384 7.78 -21.61 -5.01
C PHE A 384 7.70 -21.45 -3.49
N GLU A 385 8.28 -20.40 -2.91
CA GLU A 385 8.28 -20.17 -1.46
C GLU A 385 6.85 -19.98 -0.93
N GLU A 386 6.02 -19.22 -1.65
CA GLU A 386 4.61 -19.03 -1.30
C GLU A 386 3.83 -20.35 -1.32
N LYS A 387 3.96 -21.11 -2.40
CA LYS A 387 3.31 -22.44 -2.52
C LYS A 387 3.77 -23.39 -1.43
N LYS A 388 5.09 -23.46 -1.15
CA LYS A 388 5.67 -24.30 -0.11
C LYS A 388 5.13 -23.93 1.27
N TRP A 389 5.04 -22.63 1.57
CA TRP A 389 4.52 -22.15 2.85
C TRP A 389 3.03 -22.49 3.03
N HIS A 390 2.21 -22.27 1.99
CA HIS A 390 0.79 -22.63 2.04
C HIS A 390 0.61 -24.13 2.24
N LYS A 391 1.39 -24.96 1.54
CA LYS A 391 1.35 -26.41 1.68
C LYS A 391 1.71 -26.82 3.11
N SER A 392 2.82 -26.31 3.66
CA SER A 392 3.22 -26.59 5.04
C SER A 392 2.14 -26.17 6.06
N LYS A 393 1.51 -25.01 5.87
CA LYS A 393 0.44 -24.54 6.75
C LYS A 393 -0.82 -25.41 6.71
N LEU A 394 -1.12 -26.00 5.58
CA LEU A 394 -2.24 -26.97 5.45
C LEU A 394 -1.86 -28.33 6.03
N GLU A 395 -0.63 -28.80 5.83
CA GLU A 395 -0.11 -30.05 6.42
C GLU A 395 -0.09 -29.99 7.95
N GLU A 396 0.26 -28.84 8.55
CA GLU A 396 0.20 -28.60 10.00
C GLU A 396 -1.22 -28.77 10.59
N CYS A 397 -2.26 -28.68 9.76
CA CYS A 397 -3.65 -28.83 10.22
C CYS A 397 -4.07 -30.30 10.40
N GLY A 398 -3.33 -31.27 9.81
CA GLY A 398 -3.72 -32.67 9.79
C GLY A 398 -5.10 -32.88 9.18
N GLU A 399 -5.90 -33.77 9.77
CA GLU A 399 -7.27 -34.10 9.34
C GLU A 399 -8.34 -33.19 9.97
N ASP A 400 -7.95 -32.20 10.79
CA ASP A 400 -8.88 -31.29 11.47
C ASP A 400 -9.50 -30.29 10.48
N SER A 401 -10.70 -30.59 10.01
CA SER A 401 -11.44 -29.74 9.07
C SER A 401 -11.63 -28.30 9.57
N SER A 402 -11.80 -28.09 10.87
CA SER A 402 -11.97 -26.75 11.45
C SER A 402 -10.67 -25.94 11.32
N LYS A 403 -9.53 -26.56 11.62
CA LYS A 403 -8.21 -25.93 11.44
C LYS A 403 -7.90 -25.67 9.97
N ILE A 404 -8.21 -26.62 9.09
CA ILE A 404 -8.03 -26.47 7.64
C ILE A 404 -8.81 -25.26 7.15
N TRP A 405 -10.11 -25.14 7.47
CA TRP A 405 -10.92 -24.01 7.05
C TRP A 405 -10.46 -22.67 7.64
N LYS A 406 -10.05 -22.67 8.90
CA LYS A 406 -9.48 -21.46 9.53
C LYS A 406 -8.18 -21.02 8.82
N THR A 407 -7.33 -21.98 8.46
CA THR A 407 -6.07 -21.73 7.74
C THR A 407 -6.34 -21.23 6.33
N VAL A 408 -7.26 -21.88 5.58
CA VAL A 408 -7.67 -21.44 4.24
C VAL A 408 -8.24 -20.02 4.27
N LYS A 409 -9.14 -19.72 5.21
CA LYS A 409 -9.68 -18.36 5.38
C LYS A 409 -8.56 -17.34 5.68
N GLY A 410 -7.56 -17.71 6.49
CA GLY A 410 -6.40 -16.87 6.78
C GLY A 410 -5.50 -16.65 5.56
N ILE A 411 -5.25 -17.69 4.76
CA ILE A 411 -4.47 -17.60 3.52
C ILE A 411 -5.16 -16.70 2.49
N LEU A 412 -6.47 -16.87 2.34
CA LEU A 412 -7.29 -16.07 1.42
C LEU A 412 -7.61 -14.67 1.98
N ASN A 413 -7.16 -14.33 3.18
CA ASN A 413 -7.57 -13.13 3.91
C ASN A 413 -9.11 -12.97 3.95
N TRP A 414 -9.83 -14.08 3.97
CA TRP A 414 -11.28 -14.07 4.00
C TRP A 414 -11.72 -13.67 5.40
N ARG A 415 -11.83 -12.37 5.63
CA ARG A 415 -12.46 -11.87 6.86
C ARG A 415 -13.95 -12.21 6.79
N THR A 416 -14.41 -13.08 7.66
CA THR A 416 -15.83 -13.11 7.96
C THR A 416 -16.17 -11.71 8.45
N SER A 417 -17.05 -11.02 7.74
CA SER A 417 -17.75 -9.86 8.31
C SER A 417 -18.17 -10.30 9.71
N GLY A 418 -17.83 -9.49 10.73
CA GLY A 418 -18.16 -9.82 12.12
C GLY A 418 -19.61 -10.30 12.19
N SER A 419 -19.90 -11.22 13.10
CA SER A 419 -21.26 -11.71 13.30
C SER A 419 -22.22 -10.53 13.18
N PRO A 420 -23.27 -10.62 12.37
CA PRO A 420 -24.18 -9.51 12.19
C PRO A 420 -24.63 -9.08 13.61
N ASN A 421 -24.46 -7.79 13.90
CA ASN A 421 -24.87 -7.22 15.20
C ASN A 421 -26.37 -7.36 15.40
N GLN A 422 -27.11 -7.76 14.37
CA GLN A 422 -28.56 -7.93 14.35
C GLN A 422 -28.90 -9.18 13.52
N LEU A 423 -29.73 -10.06 14.07
CA LEU A 423 -30.28 -11.22 13.39
C LEU A 423 -31.82 -11.09 13.35
N PHE A 424 -32.40 -11.30 12.17
CA PHE A 424 -33.85 -11.43 12.03
C PHE A 424 -34.24 -12.89 12.32
N TYR A 425 -35.02 -13.11 13.38
CA TYR A 425 -35.57 -14.42 13.67
C TYR A 425 -37.07 -14.30 13.96
N ARG A 426 -37.86 -15.04 13.21
CA ARG A 426 -39.36 -15.07 13.30
C ARG A 426 -39.99 -13.67 13.33
N GLY A 427 -39.52 -12.77 12.46
CA GLY A 427 -40.07 -11.41 12.33
C GLY A 427 -39.60 -10.41 13.39
N SER A 428 -38.73 -10.78 14.30
CA SER A 428 -38.18 -9.92 15.33
C SER A 428 -36.68 -9.71 15.14
N LEU A 429 -36.22 -8.47 15.38
CA LEU A 429 -34.81 -8.09 15.30
C LEU A 429 -34.16 -8.44 16.65
N ILE A 430 -33.21 -9.37 16.63
CA ILE A 430 -32.40 -9.72 17.81
C ILE A 430 -31.06 -8.99 17.68
N SER A 431 -30.81 -8.00 18.53
CA SER A 431 -29.50 -7.35 18.68
C SER A 431 -28.74 -8.00 19.84
N LYS A 432 -27.41 -8.11 19.72
CA LYS A 432 -26.57 -8.50 20.88
C LYS A 432 -26.82 -7.55 22.05
N PRO A 433 -26.93 -8.08 23.28
CA PRO A 433 -26.97 -7.25 24.48
C PRO A 433 -25.70 -6.44 24.68
#